data_ad97ec3fb94b98bc8a92636df9c419c2
#
_entry.id   ad97ec3fb94b98bc8a92636df9c419c2
#
_cell.length_a   1.000
_cell.length_b   1.000
_cell.length_c   1.000
_cell.angle_alpha   90.00
_cell.angle_beta   90.00
_cell.angle_gamma   90.00
#
_symmetry.space_group_name_H-M   'P 1'
#
loop_
_entity.id
_entity.type
_entity.pdbx_description
1 polymer ?
#
loop_
_entity_poly.entity_id
_entity_poly.type
_entity_poly.pdbx_seq_one_letter_code
_entity_poly.pdbx_strand_id
1 'polypeptide(L)'
;MRRKRALFPQQHAFDDHVLGLRMRPLTQWMVERHTEFGSLERYFDGYSIAGSRLVGLQVPASVLMAADDPVIPVEGFHQLRLPPHAQVEIAPWGGHCGFLENARLEGFAERWVAERLTASLPVTESVPQPA
;
A
#
# COMPACT_ATOMS: atom_id res chain seq x y z
N MET A 1 -10.38 -18.32 0.17
CA MET A 1 -10.79 -19.09 -1.04
C MET A 1 -11.85 -20.16 -0.74
N ARG A 2 -11.70 -21.06 0.25
CA ARG A 2 -12.71 -22.10 0.60
C ARG A 2 -14.12 -21.55 0.78
N ARG A 3 -14.28 -20.43 1.50
CA ARG A 3 -15.58 -19.75 1.69
C ARG A 3 -16.16 -19.22 0.38
N LYS A 4 -15.35 -18.66 -0.52
CA LYS A 4 -15.81 -18.19 -1.84
C LYS A 4 -16.31 -19.35 -2.69
N ARG A 5 -15.59 -20.49 -2.70
CA ARG A 5 -16.04 -21.70 -3.42
C ARG A 5 -17.38 -22.21 -2.87
N ALA A 6 -17.56 -22.21 -1.57
CA ALA A 6 -18.82 -22.67 -0.95
C ALA A 6 -20.02 -21.76 -1.27
N LEU A 7 -19.81 -20.44 -1.29
CA LEU A 7 -20.87 -19.46 -1.56
C LEU A 7 -21.15 -19.25 -3.05
N PHE A 8 -20.12 -19.37 -3.90
CA PHE A 8 -20.19 -19.08 -5.35
C PHE A 8 -19.47 -20.16 -6.16
N PRO A 9 -19.96 -21.43 -6.14
CA PRO A 9 -19.24 -22.56 -6.75
C PRO A 9 -19.06 -22.44 -8.25
N GLN A 10 -19.99 -21.78 -8.95
CA GLN A 10 -19.90 -21.58 -10.40
C GLN A 10 -18.82 -20.56 -10.80
N GLN A 11 -18.54 -19.57 -9.94
CA GLN A 11 -17.54 -18.51 -10.20
C GLN A 11 -16.16 -18.87 -9.66
N HIS A 12 -16.10 -19.70 -8.62
CA HIS A 12 -14.90 -20.02 -7.86
C HIS A 12 -14.71 -21.54 -7.72
N ALA A 13 -14.69 -22.23 -8.84
CA ALA A 13 -14.51 -23.69 -8.91
C ALA A 13 -13.05 -24.12 -8.66
N PHE A 14 -12.46 -23.67 -7.53
CA PHE A 14 -11.11 -24.10 -7.12
C PHE A 14 -11.15 -25.56 -6.68
N ASP A 15 -10.26 -26.38 -7.22
CA ASP A 15 -10.08 -27.75 -6.76
C ASP A 15 -9.37 -27.82 -5.40
N ASP A 16 -9.40 -28.98 -4.75
CA ASP A 16 -8.79 -29.16 -3.42
C ASP A 16 -7.26 -29.07 -3.46
N HIS A 17 -6.64 -29.40 -4.61
CA HIS A 17 -5.21 -29.22 -4.79
C HIS A 17 -4.83 -27.75 -4.69
N VAL A 18 -5.51 -26.88 -5.44
CA VAL A 18 -5.29 -25.42 -5.39
C VAL A 18 -5.52 -24.86 -3.99
N LEU A 19 -6.57 -25.34 -3.29
CA LEU A 19 -6.86 -24.90 -1.92
C LEU A 19 -5.85 -25.39 -0.88
N GLY A 20 -5.03 -26.36 -1.22
CA GLY A 20 -3.92 -26.89 -0.41
C GLY A 20 -2.57 -26.22 -0.67
N LEU A 21 -2.46 -25.40 -1.71
CA LEU A 21 -1.21 -24.72 -2.05
C LEU A 21 -0.79 -23.72 -0.97
N ARG A 22 0.52 -23.61 -0.76
CA ARG A 22 1.13 -22.54 0.06
C ARG A 22 1.00 -21.19 -0.68
N MET A 23 1.23 -20.09 0.03
CA MET A 23 1.00 -18.72 -0.47
C MET A 23 1.63 -18.47 -1.84
N ARG A 24 2.95 -18.69 -2.00
CA ARG A 24 3.65 -18.41 -3.26
C ARG A 24 3.14 -19.24 -4.46
N PRO A 25 3.03 -20.58 -4.39
CA PRO A 25 2.42 -21.37 -5.47
C PRO A 25 0.97 -21.01 -5.74
N LEU A 26 0.20 -20.65 -4.72
CA LEU A 26 -1.18 -20.21 -4.87
C LEU A 26 -1.25 -18.87 -5.63
N THR A 27 -0.41 -17.91 -5.27
CA THR A 27 -0.32 -16.63 -5.98
C THR A 27 0.11 -16.85 -7.43
N GLN A 28 1.10 -17.70 -7.68
CA GLN A 28 1.52 -18.05 -9.04
C GLN A 28 0.36 -18.62 -9.84
N TRP A 29 -0.34 -19.61 -9.30
CA TRP A 29 -1.51 -20.21 -9.96
C TRP A 29 -2.59 -19.17 -10.28
N MET A 30 -2.85 -18.24 -9.34
CA MET A 30 -3.81 -17.15 -9.55
C MET A 30 -3.37 -16.19 -10.64
N VAL A 31 -2.11 -15.78 -10.63
CA VAL A 31 -1.53 -14.86 -11.62
C VAL A 31 -1.61 -15.44 -13.03
N GLU A 32 -1.18 -16.68 -13.20
CA GLU A 32 -1.14 -17.34 -14.52
C GLU A 32 -2.53 -17.56 -15.13
N ARG A 33 -3.57 -17.73 -14.31
CA ARG A 33 -4.92 -18.08 -14.79
C ARG A 33 -5.93 -16.94 -14.79
N HIS A 34 -5.69 -15.91 -13.95
CA HIS A 34 -6.70 -14.88 -13.72
C HIS A 34 -6.17 -13.46 -13.92
N THR A 35 -4.95 -13.31 -14.44
CA THR A 35 -4.37 -12.00 -14.76
C THR A 35 -3.63 -12.02 -16.09
N GLU A 36 -3.38 -10.85 -16.66
CA GLU A 36 -2.62 -10.67 -17.90
C GLU A 36 -1.10 -10.69 -17.69
N PHE A 37 -0.63 -10.79 -16.45
CA PHE A 37 0.81 -10.76 -16.13
C PHE A 37 1.57 -11.98 -16.63
N GLY A 38 0.92 -13.14 -16.74
CA GLY A 38 1.48 -14.38 -17.27
C GLY A 38 2.53 -15.06 -16.39
N SER A 39 3.22 -14.35 -15.51
CA SER A 39 4.14 -14.91 -14.51
C SER A 39 4.13 -14.16 -13.19
N LEU A 40 4.55 -14.83 -12.11
CA LEU A 40 4.63 -14.26 -10.77
C LEU A 40 5.66 -13.13 -10.69
N GLU A 41 6.78 -13.24 -11.41
CA GLU A 41 7.83 -12.24 -11.49
C GLU A 41 7.29 -10.95 -12.12
N ARG A 42 6.59 -11.05 -13.24
CA ARG A 42 5.96 -9.90 -13.91
C ARG A 42 4.88 -9.27 -13.04
N TYR A 43 4.13 -10.07 -12.31
CA TYR A 43 3.13 -9.59 -11.37
C TYR A 43 3.77 -8.73 -10.27
N PHE A 44 4.79 -9.24 -9.58
CA PHE A 44 5.48 -8.47 -8.54
C PHE A 44 6.23 -7.27 -9.11
N ASP A 45 6.83 -7.40 -10.28
CA ASP A 45 7.47 -6.29 -10.95
C ASP A 45 6.47 -5.18 -11.29
N GLY A 46 5.30 -5.52 -11.80
CA GLY A 46 4.23 -4.57 -12.13
C GLY A 46 3.68 -3.79 -10.92
N TYR A 47 3.72 -4.37 -9.73
CA TYR A 47 3.30 -3.71 -8.48
C TYR A 47 4.45 -3.05 -7.72
N SER A 48 5.68 -3.23 -8.15
CA SER A 48 6.84 -2.64 -7.48
C SER A 48 6.89 -1.14 -7.66
N ILE A 49 7.20 -0.40 -6.59
CA ILE A 49 7.52 1.02 -6.62
C ILE A 49 9.03 1.28 -6.51
N ALA A 50 9.85 0.23 -6.47
CA ALA A 50 11.28 0.31 -6.19
C ALA A 50 12.07 1.14 -7.21
N GLY A 51 13.16 1.75 -6.75
CA GLY A 51 14.12 2.48 -7.57
C GLY A 51 13.53 3.75 -8.19
N SER A 52 13.54 3.84 -9.52
CA SER A 52 13.12 5.03 -10.27
C SER A 52 11.68 4.99 -10.80
N ARG A 53 10.88 4.02 -10.41
CA ARG A 53 9.53 3.83 -10.97
C ARG A 53 8.58 5.00 -10.70
N LEU A 54 8.80 5.73 -9.61
CA LEU A 54 7.98 6.89 -9.23
C LEU A 54 8.53 8.24 -9.73
N VAL A 55 9.64 8.27 -10.47
CA VAL A 55 10.22 9.53 -10.99
C VAL A 55 9.24 10.32 -11.86
N GLY A 56 8.40 9.63 -12.63
CA GLY A 56 7.38 10.23 -13.51
C GLY A 56 6.05 10.56 -12.84
N LEU A 57 5.94 10.45 -11.51
CA LEU A 57 4.70 10.77 -10.79
C LEU A 57 4.33 12.25 -10.98
N GLN A 58 3.09 12.52 -11.38
CA GLN A 58 2.62 13.88 -11.71
C GLN A 58 1.82 14.52 -10.56
N VAL A 59 1.51 13.76 -9.53
CA VAL A 59 0.72 14.23 -8.39
C VAL A 59 1.59 14.29 -7.13
N PRO A 60 1.34 15.23 -6.20
CA PRO A 60 1.98 15.21 -4.89
C PRO A 60 1.70 13.90 -4.17
N ALA A 61 2.73 13.33 -3.56
CA ALA A 61 2.59 12.08 -2.82
C ALA A 61 3.43 12.09 -1.55
N SER A 62 2.86 11.55 -0.49
CA SER A 62 3.56 11.31 0.77
C SER A 62 3.44 9.83 1.13
N VAL A 63 4.58 9.19 1.34
CA VAL A 63 4.68 7.78 1.71
C VAL A 63 5.12 7.71 3.17
N LEU A 64 4.35 7.03 4.01
CA LEU A 64 4.73 6.73 5.40
C LEU A 64 5.18 5.27 5.48
N MET A 65 6.34 5.06 6.06
CA MET A 65 6.93 3.74 6.29
C MET A 65 7.42 3.62 7.72
N ALA A 66 7.35 2.43 8.31
CA ALA A 66 7.96 2.15 9.61
C ALA A 66 9.31 1.45 9.45
N ALA A 67 10.31 1.89 10.20
CA ALA A 67 11.64 1.27 10.17
C ALA A 67 11.65 -0.15 10.74
N ASP A 68 10.69 -0.46 11.61
CA ASP A 68 10.51 -1.76 12.27
C ASP A 68 9.48 -2.67 11.59
N ASP A 69 9.11 -2.39 10.33
CA ASP A 69 8.17 -3.23 9.57
C ASP A 69 8.78 -4.62 9.30
N PRO A 70 8.19 -5.71 9.84
CA PRO A 70 8.72 -7.06 9.67
C PRO A 70 8.39 -7.68 8.30
N VAL A 71 7.57 -7.02 7.49
CA VAL A 71 7.06 -7.53 6.20
C VAL A 71 7.70 -6.83 5.02
N ILE A 72 7.82 -5.50 5.10
CA ILE A 72 8.37 -4.68 4.01
C ILE A 72 9.69 -4.06 4.48
N PRO A 73 10.84 -4.48 3.93
CA PRO A 73 12.14 -3.95 4.33
C PRO A 73 12.29 -2.45 4.02
N VAL A 74 12.72 -1.67 5.01
CA VAL A 74 12.89 -0.22 4.90
C VAL A 74 13.98 0.19 3.89
N GLU A 75 14.95 -0.68 3.65
CA GLU A 75 16.09 -0.43 2.75
C GLU A 75 15.64 -0.04 1.34
N GLY A 76 14.52 -0.62 0.86
CA GLY A 76 13.94 -0.29 -0.44
C GLY A 76 13.49 1.17 -0.53
N PHE A 77 13.02 1.75 0.58
CA PHE A 77 12.54 3.13 0.62
C PHE A 77 13.67 4.15 0.62
N HIS A 78 14.83 3.83 1.18
CA HIS A 78 16.04 4.68 1.10
C HIS A 78 16.58 4.81 -0.33
N GLN A 79 16.25 3.88 -1.22
CA GLN A 79 16.70 3.84 -2.60
C GLN A 79 15.67 4.40 -3.59
N LEU A 80 14.51 4.85 -3.14
CA LEU A 80 13.50 5.44 -4.01
C LEU A 80 13.99 6.75 -4.60
N ARG A 81 13.80 6.88 -5.91
CA ARG A 81 13.96 8.14 -6.63
C ARG A 81 12.60 8.76 -6.84
N LEU A 82 12.39 9.92 -6.23
CA LEU A 82 11.11 10.60 -6.23
C LEU A 82 11.23 11.95 -6.92
N PRO A 83 10.15 12.46 -7.54
CA PRO A 83 10.10 13.84 -8.01
C PRO A 83 10.02 14.81 -6.80
N PRO A 84 10.30 16.12 -6.99
CA PRO A 84 10.36 17.09 -5.89
C PRO A 84 9.09 17.25 -5.05
N HIS A 85 7.95 16.87 -5.61
CA HIS A 85 6.64 16.94 -4.95
C HIS A 85 6.20 15.62 -4.30
N ALA A 86 7.11 14.64 -4.24
CA ALA A 86 6.87 13.38 -3.55
C ALA A 86 7.94 13.13 -2.49
N GLN A 87 7.55 12.56 -1.35
CA GLN A 87 8.44 12.34 -0.21
C GLN A 87 8.16 11.02 0.50
N VAL A 88 9.20 10.48 1.14
CA VAL A 88 9.07 9.35 2.08
C VAL A 88 9.40 9.86 3.48
N GLU A 89 8.57 9.51 4.44
CA GLU A 89 8.83 9.68 5.86
C GLU A 89 8.94 8.31 6.51
N ILE A 90 10.02 8.09 7.24
CA ILE A 90 10.27 6.82 7.92
C ILE A 90 10.10 7.04 9.40
N ALA A 91 9.00 6.53 9.94
CA ALA A 91 8.77 6.50 11.39
C ALA A 91 9.66 5.43 12.04
N PRO A 92 10.26 5.67 13.21
CA PRO A 92 11.11 4.68 13.88
C PRO A 92 10.34 3.42 14.30
N TRP A 93 9.05 3.58 14.61
CA TRP A 93 8.15 2.53 15.07
C TRP A 93 6.82 2.61 14.35
N GLY A 94 6.18 1.47 14.12
CA GLY A 94 4.89 1.41 13.43
C GLY A 94 4.52 0.01 13.00
N GLY A 95 5.49 -0.90 12.93
CA GLY A 95 5.30 -2.25 12.42
C GLY A 95 4.68 -2.25 11.03
N HIS A 96 3.93 -3.30 10.70
CA HIS A 96 3.19 -3.38 9.43
C HIS A 96 1.80 -2.76 9.57
N CYS A 97 1.70 -1.43 9.35
CA CYS A 97 0.45 -0.65 9.40
C CYS A 97 -0.14 -0.37 10.80
N GLY A 98 0.58 -0.58 11.89
CA GLY A 98 0.09 -0.32 13.24
C GLY A 98 0.16 1.16 13.63
N PHE A 99 1.34 1.74 13.56
CA PHE A 99 1.64 3.15 13.86
C PHE A 99 0.99 3.69 15.14
N LEU A 100 0.99 2.88 16.21
CA LEU A 100 0.43 3.28 17.50
C LEU A 100 1.42 4.17 18.25
N GLU A 101 0.95 5.34 18.74
CA GLU A 101 1.79 6.29 19.47
C GLU A 101 1.89 5.98 20.96
N ASN A 102 0.84 5.39 21.56
CA ASN A 102 0.75 5.22 22.99
C ASN A 102 -0.15 4.05 23.41
N ALA A 103 -0.18 3.80 24.73
CA ALA A 103 -1.01 2.75 25.31
C ALA A 103 -2.53 3.01 25.22
N ARG A 104 -2.97 4.19 24.79
CA ARG A 104 -4.38 4.50 24.51
C ARG A 104 -4.80 4.09 23.11
N LEU A 105 -3.88 3.47 22.33
CA LEU A 105 -4.08 3.05 20.96
C LEU A 105 -4.35 4.23 20.01
N GLU A 106 -3.84 5.41 20.31
CA GLU A 106 -3.90 6.54 19.40
C GLU A 106 -2.98 6.28 18.21
N GLY A 107 -3.49 6.55 17.00
CA GLY A 107 -2.78 6.26 15.75
C GLY A 107 -1.99 7.46 15.25
N PHE A 108 -0.68 7.30 15.09
CA PHE A 108 0.17 8.29 14.43
C PHE A 108 -0.20 8.48 12.96
N ALA A 109 -0.51 7.39 12.26
CA ALA A 109 -0.78 7.44 10.82
C ALA A 109 -2.02 8.27 10.49
N GLU A 110 -3.08 8.18 11.29
CA GLU A 110 -4.32 8.94 11.08
C GLU A 110 -4.06 10.44 11.22
N ARG A 111 -3.33 10.86 12.25
CA ARG A 111 -2.95 12.26 12.44
C ARG A 111 -2.03 12.73 11.31
N TRP A 112 -1.03 11.95 10.95
CA TRP A 112 -0.11 12.23 9.86
C TRP A 112 -0.83 12.44 8.52
N VAL A 113 -1.82 11.60 8.19
CA VAL A 113 -2.65 11.75 6.99
C VAL A 113 -3.50 13.01 7.05
N ALA A 114 -4.18 13.25 8.19
CA ALA A 114 -5.03 14.42 8.37
C ALA A 114 -4.26 15.73 8.21
N GLU A 115 -3.07 15.84 8.79
CA GLU A 115 -2.20 17.02 8.69
C GLU A 115 -1.81 17.30 7.22
N ARG A 116 -1.43 16.28 6.45
CA ARG A 116 -1.04 16.43 5.05
C ARG A 116 -2.20 16.78 4.13
N LEU A 117 -3.35 16.16 4.34
CA LEU A 117 -4.56 16.49 3.59
C LEU A 117 -5.00 17.92 3.88
N THR A 118 -4.97 18.33 5.14
CA THR A 118 -5.33 19.71 5.53
C THR A 118 -4.37 20.72 4.93
N ALA A 119 -3.07 20.45 4.96
CA ALA A 119 -2.05 21.33 4.38
C ALA A 119 -2.15 21.44 2.84
N SER A 120 -2.74 20.46 2.17
CA SER A 120 -2.94 20.48 0.72
C SER A 120 -4.24 21.16 0.27
N LEU A 121 -5.13 21.48 1.21
CA LEU A 121 -6.37 22.22 0.88
C LEU A 121 -6.05 23.68 0.58
N PRO A 122 -6.70 24.29 -0.43
CA PRO A 122 -6.59 25.74 -0.64
C PRO A 122 -7.11 26.47 0.60
N VAL A 123 -6.35 27.47 1.06
CA VAL A 123 -6.80 28.35 2.14
C VAL A 123 -8.08 29.02 1.67
N THR A 124 -9.21 28.66 2.25
CA THR A 124 -10.47 29.34 1.99
C THR A 124 -10.36 30.73 2.60
N GLU A 125 -10.14 31.77 1.79
CA GLU A 125 -10.29 33.14 2.26
C GLU A 125 -11.68 33.27 2.87
N SER A 126 -11.73 33.69 4.13
CA SER A 126 -12.98 33.97 4.82
C SER A 126 -13.73 35.03 4.03
N VAL A 127 -14.87 34.66 3.45
CA VAL A 127 -15.79 35.63 2.84
C VAL A 127 -16.15 36.64 3.93
N PRO A 128 -15.91 37.96 3.74
CA PRO A 128 -16.34 38.97 4.69
C PRO A 128 -17.84 38.90 4.84
N GLN A 129 -18.35 38.76 6.05
CA GLN A 129 -19.78 38.86 6.31
C GLN A 129 -20.22 40.29 5.98
N PRO A 130 -21.28 40.48 5.20
CA PRO A 130 -21.84 41.81 4.98
C PRO A 130 -22.38 42.36 6.30
N ALA A 131 -22.08 43.64 6.56
CA ALA A 131 -22.52 44.42 7.73
C ALA A 131 -24.02 44.61 7.74
#